data_1029fd4d03915bd27c40d4d450c8ad64
#
_entry.id   1029fd4d03915bd27c40d4d450c8ad64
#
_cell.length_a   1.000
_cell.length_b   1.000
_cell.length_c   1.000
_cell.angle_alpha   90.00
_cell.angle_beta   90.00
_cell.angle_gamma   90.00
#
_symmetry.space_group_name_H-M   'P 1'
#
loop_
_entity.id
_entity.type
_entity.pdbx_description
1 polymer ?
#
loop_
_entity_poly.entity_id
_entity_poly.type
_entity_poly.pdbx_seq_one_letter_code
_entity_poly.pdbx_strand_id
1 'polypeptide(L)'
;MKEEDYIEEKELANIPKAIPTQDLVILLDLIKNQVCKITWKDGSHGTGFFCNIPKDWNILKVLITNYHVLNENDIKPGQMIRFSMNNDCKDYKILIDKERKAYTDKDYDVTII
;
A
#
# COMPACT_ATOMS: atom_id res chain seq x y z
N MET A 1 -28.00 15.28 -1.57
CA MET A 1 -26.79 15.01 -0.77
C MET A 1 -27.21 14.45 0.58
N LYS A 2 -26.55 13.41 1.01
CA LYS A 2 -26.80 12.84 2.33
C LYS A 2 -26.17 13.74 3.42
N GLU A 3 -26.75 13.71 4.60
CA GLU A 3 -26.25 14.50 5.72
C GLU A 3 -24.79 14.18 6.06
N GLU A 4 -24.41 12.91 5.94
CA GLU A 4 -23.01 12.48 6.17
C GLU A 4 -22.04 13.13 5.19
N ASP A 5 -22.38 13.20 3.92
CA ASP A 5 -21.54 13.86 2.90
C ASP A 5 -21.35 15.34 3.19
N TYR A 6 -22.41 15.98 3.69
CA TYR A 6 -22.35 17.39 4.06
C TYR A 6 -21.43 17.64 5.27
N ILE A 7 -21.43 16.73 6.25
CA ILE A 7 -20.54 16.83 7.43
C ILE A 7 -19.09 16.66 7.00
N GLU A 8 -18.79 15.71 6.12
CA GLU A 8 -17.44 15.50 5.58
C GLU A 8 -16.93 16.75 4.85
N GLU A 9 -17.77 17.37 4.03
CA GLU A 9 -17.41 18.61 3.33
C GLU A 9 -17.05 19.72 4.34
N LYS A 10 -17.77 19.83 5.44
CA LYS A 10 -17.47 20.80 6.48
C LYS A 10 -16.13 20.54 7.15
N GLU A 11 -15.82 19.29 7.45
CA GLU A 11 -14.54 18.92 8.03
C GLU A 11 -13.40 19.22 7.05
N LEU A 12 -13.59 18.89 5.79
CA LEU A 12 -12.62 19.17 4.74
C LEU A 12 -12.42 20.66 4.49
N ALA A 13 -13.41 21.50 4.78
CA ALA A 13 -13.28 22.94 4.64
C ALA A 13 -12.22 23.54 5.59
N ASN A 14 -11.83 22.83 6.63
CA ASN A 14 -10.76 23.24 7.54
C ASN A 14 -9.37 22.85 7.05
N ILE A 15 -9.29 22.05 5.99
CA ILE A 15 -8.04 21.66 5.36
C ILE A 15 -7.69 22.68 4.27
N PRO A 16 -6.41 23.02 4.08
CA PRO A 16 -6.02 23.93 3.00
C PRO A 16 -6.61 23.51 1.67
N LYS A 17 -7.27 24.42 0.97
CA LYS A 17 -7.95 24.15 -0.30
C LYS A 17 -7.01 23.85 -1.45
N ALA A 18 -5.74 24.23 -1.33
CA ALA A 18 -4.74 24.02 -2.35
C ALA A 18 -3.49 23.44 -1.72
N ILE A 19 -2.91 22.45 -2.39
CA ILE A 19 -1.63 21.88 -1.98
C ILE A 19 -0.53 22.78 -2.55
N PRO A 20 0.39 23.30 -1.72
CA PRO A 20 1.54 24.04 -2.23
C PRO A 20 2.34 23.23 -3.23
N THR A 21 2.94 23.88 -4.21
CA THR A 21 3.70 23.20 -5.28
C THR A 21 4.82 22.31 -4.71
N GLN A 22 5.51 22.76 -3.69
CA GLN A 22 6.57 22.00 -3.05
C GLN A 22 6.04 20.73 -2.39
N ASP A 23 4.85 20.76 -1.78
CA ASP A 23 4.21 19.60 -1.17
C ASP A 23 3.70 18.64 -2.26
N LEU A 24 3.25 19.17 -3.39
CA LEU A 24 2.83 18.38 -4.53
C LEU A 24 4.01 17.58 -5.11
N VAL A 25 5.19 18.19 -5.19
CA VAL A 25 6.40 17.51 -5.65
C VAL A 25 6.73 16.34 -4.71
N ILE A 26 6.67 16.55 -3.40
CA ILE A 26 6.92 15.49 -2.41
C ILE A 26 5.89 14.37 -2.58
N LEU A 27 4.62 14.72 -2.73
CA LEU A 27 3.55 13.72 -2.94
C LEU A 27 3.77 12.90 -4.20
N LEU A 28 4.16 13.53 -5.30
CA LEU A 28 4.46 12.84 -6.56
C LEU A 28 5.66 11.90 -6.42
N ASP A 29 6.69 12.30 -5.69
CA ASP A 29 7.83 11.44 -5.40
C ASP A 29 7.42 10.22 -4.56
N LEU A 30 6.56 10.40 -3.57
CA LEU A 30 6.04 9.30 -2.76
C LEU A 30 5.25 8.33 -3.63
N ILE A 31 4.36 8.82 -4.48
CA ILE A 31 3.58 7.99 -5.39
C ILE A 31 4.51 7.20 -6.32
N LYS A 32 5.51 7.85 -6.89
CA LYS A 32 6.45 7.24 -7.81
C LYS A 32 7.31 6.16 -7.15
N ASN A 33 7.77 6.41 -5.93
CA ASN A 33 8.77 5.57 -5.27
C ASN A 33 8.18 4.58 -4.28
N GLN A 34 6.96 4.78 -3.81
CA GLN A 34 6.35 3.97 -2.75
C GLN A 34 5.15 3.16 -3.21
N VAL A 35 4.42 3.64 -4.21
CA VAL A 35 3.22 2.95 -4.70
C VAL A 35 3.60 1.93 -5.75
N CYS A 36 3.06 0.73 -5.64
CA CYS A 36 3.29 -0.35 -6.59
C CYS A 36 1.98 -0.97 -7.06
N LYS A 37 2.07 -1.68 -8.17
CA LYS A 37 1.00 -2.51 -8.71
C LYS A 37 1.35 -3.96 -8.44
N ILE A 38 0.50 -4.65 -7.71
CA ILE A 38 0.67 -6.07 -7.41
C ILE A 38 -0.05 -6.86 -8.49
N THR A 39 0.65 -7.83 -9.08
CA THR A 39 0.09 -8.70 -10.11
C THR A 39 0.04 -10.13 -9.58
N TRP A 40 -1.12 -10.76 -9.64
CA TRP A 40 -1.31 -12.12 -9.18
C TRP A 40 -1.28 -13.11 -10.35
N LYS A 41 -1.16 -14.40 -10.04
CA LYS A 41 -0.99 -15.49 -11.04
C LYS A 41 -2.13 -15.56 -12.05
N ASP A 42 -3.34 -15.19 -11.65
CA ASP A 42 -4.52 -15.20 -12.52
C ASP A 42 -4.64 -13.97 -13.40
N GLY A 43 -3.67 -13.04 -13.31
CA GLY A 43 -3.69 -11.78 -14.04
C GLY A 43 -4.41 -10.65 -13.34
N SER A 44 -4.97 -10.91 -12.16
CA SER A 44 -5.60 -9.85 -11.36
C SER A 44 -4.55 -8.89 -10.82
N HIS A 45 -4.98 -7.65 -10.57
CA HIS A 45 -4.11 -6.58 -10.12
C HIS A 45 -4.66 -5.95 -8.85
N GLY A 46 -3.75 -5.41 -8.07
CA GLY A 46 -4.08 -4.59 -6.91
C GLY A 46 -3.02 -3.53 -6.70
N THR A 47 -3.30 -2.60 -5.82
CA THR A 47 -2.37 -1.55 -5.46
C THR A 47 -1.79 -1.83 -4.08
N GLY A 48 -0.50 -1.59 -3.92
CA GLY A 48 0.17 -1.63 -2.64
C GLY A 48 1.08 -0.44 -2.48
N PHE A 49 1.61 -0.26 -1.29
CA PHE A 49 2.60 0.76 -1.06
C PHE A 49 3.63 0.29 -0.04
N PHE A 50 4.86 0.71 -0.24
CA PHE A 50 5.94 0.40 0.68
C PHE A 50 6.00 1.45 1.78
N CYS A 51 6.26 0.99 2.99
CA CYS A 51 6.33 1.84 4.16
C CYS A 51 7.47 1.39 5.06
N ASN A 52 8.13 2.35 5.69
CA ASN A 52 9.13 2.09 6.69
C ASN A 52 8.51 2.26 8.07
N ILE A 53 8.51 1.20 8.87
CA ILE A 53 7.96 1.23 10.22
C ILE A 53 9.12 1.19 11.20
N PRO A 54 9.27 2.19 12.07
CA PRO A 54 10.25 2.13 13.16
C PRO A 54 9.88 1.01 14.13
N LYS A 55 10.83 0.11 14.40
CA LYS A 55 10.64 -0.95 15.37
C LYS A 55 11.92 -1.14 16.17
N ASP A 56 11.83 -0.93 17.47
CA ASP A 56 12.97 -0.93 18.38
C ASP A 56 14.03 0.03 17.85
N TRP A 57 15.22 -0.36 17.58
CA TRP A 57 16.27 0.50 17.02
C TRP A 57 16.45 0.31 15.51
N ASN A 58 15.52 -0.41 14.88
CA ASN A 58 15.58 -0.75 13.47
C ASN A 58 14.41 -0.17 12.70
N ILE A 59 14.55 -0.17 11.38
CA ILE A 59 13.48 0.18 10.45
C ILE A 59 13.00 -1.11 9.78
N LEU A 60 11.71 -1.37 9.88
CA LEU A 60 11.08 -2.50 9.20
C LEU A 60 10.45 -2.00 7.90
N LYS A 61 10.93 -2.51 6.77
CA LYS A 61 10.34 -2.21 5.47
C LYS A 61 9.21 -3.17 5.20
N VAL A 62 8.03 -2.64 4.94
CA VAL A 62 6.83 -3.45 4.72
C VAL A 62 6.12 -3.04 3.44
N LEU A 63 5.39 -3.98 2.86
CA LEU A 63 4.44 -3.73 1.79
C LEU A 63 3.04 -3.81 2.39
N ILE A 64 2.25 -2.77 2.19
CA ILE A 64 0.88 -2.68 2.68
C ILE A 64 -0.06 -2.73 1.49
N THR A 65 -1.06 -3.59 1.55
CA THR A 65 -2.10 -3.71 0.54
C THR A 65 -3.42 -4.11 1.19
N ASN A 66 -4.43 -4.33 0.39
CA ASN A 66 -5.73 -4.78 0.90
C ASN A 66 -5.77 -6.29 1.07
N TYR A 67 -6.57 -6.75 2.04
CA TYR A 67 -6.78 -8.17 2.28
C TYR A 67 -7.40 -8.86 1.06
N HIS A 68 -8.31 -8.19 0.35
CA HIS A 68 -8.90 -8.76 -0.86
C HIS A 68 -7.91 -8.88 -2.02
N VAL A 69 -6.76 -8.19 -1.96
CA VAL A 69 -5.67 -8.33 -2.93
C VAL A 69 -4.77 -9.51 -2.56
N LEU A 70 -4.33 -9.57 -1.31
CA LEU A 70 -3.48 -10.63 -0.78
C LEU A 70 -4.03 -11.09 0.58
N ASN A 71 -4.67 -12.23 0.61
CA ASN A 71 -5.18 -12.82 1.84
C ASN A 71 -4.12 -13.73 2.49
N GLU A 72 -4.48 -14.36 3.62
CA GLU A 72 -3.56 -15.23 4.35
C GLU A 72 -3.08 -16.43 3.54
N ASN A 73 -3.84 -16.88 2.56
CA ASN A 73 -3.42 -18.00 1.71
C ASN A 73 -2.39 -17.55 0.66
N ASP A 74 -2.46 -16.30 0.24
CA ASP A 74 -1.56 -15.75 -0.78
C ASP A 74 -0.17 -15.45 -0.21
N ILE A 75 -0.06 -15.25 1.09
CA ILE A 75 1.19 -14.86 1.77
C ILE A 75 1.81 -15.98 2.59
N LYS A 76 1.45 -17.22 2.31
CA LYS A 76 2.09 -18.38 2.94
C LYS A 76 3.54 -18.53 2.50
N PRO A 77 4.40 -19.11 3.35
CA PRO A 77 5.79 -19.39 2.96
C PRO A 77 5.88 -20.15 1.64
N GLY A 78 6.79 -19.72 0.78
CA GLY A 78 6.97 -20.28 -0.55
C GLY A 78 6.23 -19.53 -1.65
N GLN A 79 5.31 -18.65 -1.31
CA GLN A 79 4.63 -17.82 -2.30
C GLN A 79 5.52 -16.68 -2.79
N MET A 80 5.33 -16.31 -4.04
CA MET A 80 6.06 -15.22 -4.68
C MET A 80 5.08 -14.11 -5.03
N ILE A 81 5.33 -12.92 -4.52
CA ILE A 81 4.51 -11.75 -4.83
C ILE A 81 5.21 -10.94 -5.91
N ARG A 82 4.52 -10.74 -7.02
CA ARG A 82 5.03 -9.94 -8.14
C ARG A 82 4.45 -8.54 -8.10
N PHE A 83 5.29 -7.57 -8.35
CA PHE A 83 4.85 -6.17 -8.38
C PHE A 83 5.68 -5.36 -9.38
N SER A 84 5.12 -4.23 -9.79
CA SER A 84 5.81 -3.23 -10.59
C SER A 84 5.64 -1.87 -9.94
N MET A 85 6.67 -1.05 -10.04
CA MET A 85 6.61 0.32 -9.55
C MET A 85 5.94 1.22 -10.60
N ASN A 86 5.38 2.32 -10.15
CA ASN A 86 4.76 3.28 -11.04
C ASN A 86 5.79 3.82 -12.06
N ASN A 87 5.42 3.82 -13.33
CA ASN A 87 6.26 4.22 -14.45
C ASN A 87 7.50 3.34 -14.69
N ASP A 88 7.54 2.16 -14.14
CA ASP A 88 8.62 1.21 -14.34
C ASP A 88 8.11 0.01 -15.13
N CYS A 89 8.89 -0.42 -16.12
CA CYS A 89 8.59 -1.60 -16.94
C CYS A 89 9.13 -2.90 -16.33
N LYS A 90 9.82 -2.81 -15.18
CA LYS A 90 10.43 -3.98 -14.54
C LYS A 90 9.44 -4.71 -13.65
N ASP A 91 9.57 -6.03 -13.64
CA ASP A 91 8.90 -6.90 -12.68
C ASP A 91 9.81 -7.14 -11.47
N TYR A 92 9.28 -6.90 -10.30
CA TYR A 92 9.94 -7.21 -9.04
C TYR A 92 9.23 -8.37 -8.37
N LYS A 93 9.94 -9.09 -7.51
CA LYS A 93 9.39 -10.24 -6.79
C LYS A 93 9.78 -10.19 -5.33
N ILE A 94 8.82 -10.54 -4.47
CA ILE A 94 9.07 -10.76 -3.05
C ILE A 94 8.77 -12.21 -2.75
N LEU A 95 9.77 -12.95 -2.27
CA LEU A 95 9.56 -14.31 -1.79
C LEU A 95 9.10 -14.25 -0.34
N ILE A 96 7.98 -14.89 -0.06
CA ILE A 96 7.50 -15.04 1.31
C ILE A 96 8.21 -16.25 1.92
N ASP A 97 9.16 -15.99 2.79
CA ASP A 97 9.89 -17.04 3.52
C ASP A 97 9.34 -17.20 4.95
N LYS A 98 9.89 -18.16 5.69
CA LYS A 98 9.45 -18.45 7.04
C LYS A 98 9.72 -17.32 8.04
N GLU A 99 10.70 -16.48 7.75
CA GLU A 99 11.15 -15.42 8.66
C GLU A 99 10.38 -14.11 8.40
N ARG A 100 9.75 -13.97 7.24
CA ARG A 100 9.01 -12.77 6.92
C ARG A 100 7.74 -12.70 7.74
N LYS A 101 7.66 -11.68 8.57
CA LYS A 101 6.46 -11.43 9.37
C LYS A 101 5.36 -10.87 8.47
N ALA A 102 4.15 -11.36 8.68
CA ALA A 102 2.99 -10.93 7.93
C ALA A 102 1.81 -10.72 8.88
N TYR A 103 0.96 -9.78 8.52
CA TYR A 103 -0.25 -9.45 9.26
C TYR A 103 -1.41 -9.30 8.29
N THR A 104 -2.54 -9.90 8.62
CA THR A 104 -3.77 -9.75 7.85
C THR A 104 -4.92 -9.39 8.76
N ASP A 105 -5.81 -8.55 8.28
CA ASP A 105 -7.05 -8.22 8.97
C ASP A 105 -8.15 -8.11 7.92
N LYS A 106 -9.06 -9.07 7.94
CA LYS A 106 -10.16 -9.14 6.99
C LYS A 106 -11.16 -8.00 7.20
N ASP A 107 -11.43 -7.64 8.43
CA ASP A 107 -12.44 -6.63 8.76
C ASP A 107 -12.01 -5.24 8.34
N TYR A 108 -10.73 -4.93 8.49
CA TYR A 108 -10.15 -3.67 8.03
C TYR A 108 -9.61 -3.74 6.59
N ASP A 109 -9.70 -4.91 5.96
CA ASP A 109 -9.22 -5.14 4.59
C ASP A 109 -7.77 -4.73 4.40
N VAL A 110 -6.88 -5.20 5.29
CA VAL A 110 -5.46 -4.86 5.26
C VAL A 110 -4.59 -6.09 5.33
N THR A 111 -3.50 -6.06 4.58
CA THR A 111 -2.41 -7.05 4.64
C THR A 111 -1.08 -6.30 4.66
N ILE A 112 -0.21 -6.69 5.58
CA ILE A 112 1.13 -6.12 5.74
C ILE A 112 2.13 -7.27 5.66
N ILE A 113 3.08 -7.17 4.77
CA ILE A 113 4.14 -8.19 4.61
C ILE A 113 5.54 -7.58 4.59
#